data_d1ed0cfe37e7cdfabb056c7f13506da4
#
_entry.id   d1ed0cfe37e7cdfabb056c7f13506da4
#
_cell.length_a   1.000
_cell.length_b   1.000
_cell.length_c   1.000
_cell.angle_alpha   90.00
_cell.angle_beta   90.00
_cell.angle_gamma   90.00
#
_symmetry.space_group_name_H-M   'P 1'
#
loop_
_entity.id
_entity.type
_entity.pdbx_description
1 polymer ?
#
loop_
_entity_poly.entity_id
_entity_poly.type
_entity_poly.pdbx_seq_one_letter_code
_entity_poly.pdbx_strand_id
1 'polypeptide(L)'
;VLRSPYIKQADVLQGFYFFEDHFTTEELRKNFDFYESFTVHESSLSPCVHSIQAAKLDKMDMAYTFYLRTSRLDLDDYNKEVEEGCHITSMAGTWMSIVEGFGGMRVKEDTLHFAPKIPKEWEGYSFKINFRHQIVKVEVTQNDTKFSLEGDKALTVFVNGKEVVVQPN
;
A
#
# COMPACT_ATOMS: atom_id res chain seq x y z
N VAL A 1 -6.04 28.94 -10.97
CA VAL A 1 -5.39 27.64 -10.86
C VAL A 1 -3.87 27.79 -10.78
N LEU A 2 -3.20 28.49 -11.70
CA LEU A 2 -1.72 28.61 -11.73
C LEU A 2 -1.07 29.30 -10.50
N ARG A 3 -1.83 29.85 -9.60
CA ARG A 3 -1.36 30.46 -8.34
C ARG A 3 -1.93 29.78 -7.09
N SER A 4 -2.54 28.61 -7.25
CA SER A 4 -3.11 27.82 -6.16
C SER A 4 -2.13 26.73 -5.75
N PRO A 5 -2.03 26.36 -4.47
CA PRO A 5 -1.25 25.23 -4.00
C PRO A 5 -1.91 23.88 -4.33
N TYR A 6 -3.14 23.87 -4.85
CA TYR A 6 -3.86 22.64 -5.14
C TYR A 6 -3.23 21.85 -6.28
N ILE A 7 -3.15 20.55 -6.08
CA ILE A 7 -2.66 19.57 -7.05
C ILE A 7 -3.78 18.57 -7.40
N LYS A 8 -3.81 18.12 -8.64
CA LYS A 8 -4.85 17.24 -9.15
C LYS A 8 -4.77 15.85 -8.51
N GLN A 9 -3.57 15.33 -8.33
CA GLN A 9 -3.28 13.95 -7.96
C GLN A 9 -2.01 13.85 -7.11
N ALA A 10 -1.66 12.61 -6.69
CA ALA A 10 -0.56 12.34 -5.77
C ALA A 10 0.85 12.51 -6.36
N ASP A 11 1.09 13.41 -7.31
CA ASP A 11 2.38 13.53 -8.01
C ASP A 11 3.58 13.64 -7.07
N VAL A 12 3.49 14.52 -6.07
CA VAL A 12 4.56 14.72 -5.09
C VAL A 12 4.66 13.52 -4.14
N LEU A 13 3.53 13.04 -3.62
CA LEU A 13 3.50 11.89 -2.72
C LEU A 13 3.92 10.59 -3.43
N GLN A 14 3.69 10.49 -4.74
CA GLN A 14 4.23 9.40 -5.56
C GLN A 14 5.76 9.41 -5.56
N GLY A 15 6.38 10.59 -5.64
CA GLY A 15 7.83 10.74 -5.50
C GLY A 15 8.34 10.27 -4.13
N PHE A 16 7.66 10.66 -3.04
CA PHE A 16 8.00 10.18 -1.70
C PHE A 16 7.78 8.67 -1.52
N TYR A 17 6.83 8.08 -2.23
CA TYR A 17 6.64 6.63 -2.25
C TYR A 17 7.80 5.91 -2.95
N PHE A 18 8.21 6.37 -4.13
CA PHE A 18 9.30 5.74 -4.88
C PHE A 18 10.67 5.91 -4.22
N PHE A 19 10.89 7.01 -3.55
CA PHE A 19 12.17 7.37 -2.95
C PHE A 19 12.11 7.38 -1.41
N GLU A 20 11.22 6.58 -0.83
CA GLU A 20 10.93 6.62 0.62
C GLU A 20 12.15 6.39 1.51
N ASP A 21 13.15 5.65 1.04
CA ASP A 21 14.38 5.36 1.79
C ASP A 21 15.35 6.57 1.87
N HIS A 22 15.09 7.64 1.10
CA HIS A 22 15.84 8.90 1.18
C HIS A 22 15.31 9.87 2.24
N PHE A 23 14.21 9.53 2.89
CA PHE A 23 13.53 10.42 3.82
C PHE A 23 13.29 9.77 5.17
N THR A 24 13.39 10.54 6.22
CA THR A 24 12.98 10.11 7.56
C THR A 24 11.46 9.99 7.64
N THR A 25 10.97 9.18 8.59
CA THR A 25 9.53 9.05 8.84
C THR A 25 8.87 10.39 9.17
N GLU A 26 9.59 11.28 9.86
CA GLU A 26 9.09 12.61 10.19
C GLU A 26 8.96 13.51 8.96
N GLU A 27 9.91 13.47 8.04
CA GLU A 27 9.84 14.19 6.76
C GLU A 27 8.68 13.65 5.91
N LEU A 28 8.54 12.33 5.81
CA LEU A 28 7.40 11.72 5.11
C LEU A 28 6.08 12.16 5.72
N ARG A 29 5.96 12.19 7.05
CA ARG A 29 4.76 12.62 7.76
C ARG A 29 4.39 14.07 7.45
N LYS A 30 5.35 15.00 7.59
CA LYS A 30 5.13 16.42 7.32
C LYS A 30 4.70 16.68 5.89
N ASN A 31 5.36 16.00 4.94
CA ASN A 31 5.03 16.14 3.53
C ASN A 31 3.67 15.51 3.20
N PHE A 32 3.37 14.34 3.77
CA PHE A 32 2.06 13.73 3.60
C PHE A 32 0.94 14.66 4.09
N ASP A 33 1.05 15.18 5.32
CA ASP A 33 0.03 16.05 5.91
C ASP A 33 -0.17 17.35 5.11
N PHE A 34 0.92 17.89 4.57
CA PHE A 34 0.86 19.09 3.73
C PHE A 34 0.21 18.78 2.38
N TYR A 35 0.74 17.85 1.61
CA TYR A 35 0.28 17.61 0.24
C TYR A 35 -1.09 16.92 0.16
N GLU A 36 -1.43 16.07 1.14
CA GLU A 36 -2.75 15.45 1.21
C GLU A 36 -3.86 16.53 1.28
N SER A 37 -3.70 17.54 2.13
CA SER A 37 -4.68 18.61 2.31
C SER A 37 -4.88 19.48 1.05
N PHE A 38 -3.94 19.47 0.12
CA PHE A 38 -4.02 20.21 -1.15
C PHE A 38 -4.31 19.32 -2.36
N THR A 39 -4.45 18.01 -2.17
CA THR A 39 -4.76 17.10 -3.27
C THR A 39 -6.26 17.01 -3.48
N VAL A 40 -6.74 17.37 -4.69
CA VAL A 40 -8.18 17.36 -5.01
C VAL A 40 -8.71 15.96 -5.36
N HIS A 41 -7.82 14.99 -5.59
CA HIS A 41 -8.15 13.59 -5.88
C HIS A 41 -9.09 13.39 -7.08
N GLU A 42 -8.94 14.20 -8.13
CA GLU A 42 -9.69 14.00 -9.38
C GLU A 42 -9.18 12.81 -10.20
N SER A 43 -7.99 12.30 -9.88
CA SER A 43 -7.39 11.16 -10.59
C SER A 43 -7.66 9.86 -9.88
N SER A 44 -8.06 8.83 -10.61
CA SER A 44 -8.19 7.45 -10.14
C SER A 44 -6.87 6.85 -9.61
N LEU A 45 -5.73 7.43 -9.97
CA LEU A 45 -4.39 6.97 -9.56
C LEU A 45 -3.95 7.47 -8.20
N SER A 46 -4.60 8.52 -7.68
CA SER A 46 -4.19 9.21 -6.47
C SER A 46 -4.46 8.40 -5.18
N PRO A 47 -5.66 7.82 -4.99
CA PRO A 47 -6.03 7.25 -3.68
C PRO A 47 -5.15 6.09 -3.23
N CYS A 48 -4.64 5.24 -4.15
CA CYS A 48 -3.79 4.12 -3.76
C CYS A 48 -2.46 4.58 -3.13
N VAL A 49 -1.83 5.61 -3.68
CA VAL A 49 -0.58 6.18 -3.13
C VAL A 49 -0.83 6.77 -1.74
N HIS A 50 -1.93 7.49 -1.57
CA HIS A 50 -2.33 8.02 -0.27
C HIS A 50 -2.62 6.90 0.74
N SER A 51 -3.29 5.81 0.31
CA SER A 51 -3.53 4.63 1.15
C SER A 51 -2.22 4.02 1.65
N ILE A 52 -1.27 3.77 0.74
CA ILE A 52 0.03 3.17 1.05
C ILE A 52 0.81 4.04 2.06
N GLN A 53 0.90 5.34 1.79
CA GLN A 53 1.65 6.23 2.67
C GLN A 53 0.96 6.46 4.01
N ALA A 54 -0.36 6.57 4.03
CA ALA A 54 -1.13 6.67 5.28
C ALA A 54 -0.92 5.43 6.15
N ALA A 55 -0.96 4.22 5.57
CA ALA A 55 -0.68 2.97 6.28
C ALA A 55 0.75 2.97 6.85
N LYS A 56 1.75 3.37 6.07
CA LYS A 56 3.13 3.49 6.52
C LYS A 56 3.27 4.44 7.73
N LEU A 57 2.52 5.53 7.73
CA LEU A 57 2.55 6.58 8.77
C LEU A 57 1.61 6.33 9.96
N ASP A 58 1.03 5.13 10.08
CA ASP A 58 0.08 4.73 11.13
C ASP A 58 -1.24 5.52 11.13
N LYS A 59 -1.61 6.11 10.00
CA LYS A 59 -2.88 6.81 9.78
C LYS A 59 -3.94 5.83 9.24
N MET A 60 -4.27 4.78 10.01
CA MET A 60 -5.02 3.62 9.53
C MET A 60 -6.43 3.94 9.03
N ASP A 61 -7.17 4.83 9.71
CA ASP A 61 -8.52 5.23 9.26
C ASP A 61 -8.46 5.92 7.89
N MET A 62 -7.43 6.75 7.66
CA MET A 62 -7.20 7.41 6.37
C MET A 62 -6.75 6.41 5.30
N ALA A 63 -5.84 5.48 5.65
CA ALA A 63 -5.40 4.42 4.75
C ALA A 63 -6.58 3.58 4.26
N TYR A 64 -7.49 3.21 5.16
CA TYR A 64 -8.69 2.45 4.84
C TYR A 64 -9.66 3.25 3.96
N THR A 65 -9.87 4.52 4.26
CA THR A 65 -10.73 5.42 3.45
C THR A 65 -10.22 5.51 2.01
N PHE A 66 -8.93 5.72 1.81
CA PHE A 66 -8.34 5.77 0.47
C PHE A 66 -8.32 4.40 -0.24
N TYR A 67 -8.14 3.32 0.51
CA TYR A 67 -8.29 1.96 -0.01
C TYR A 67 -9.71 1.74 -0.56
N LEU A 68 -10.76 2.10 0.19
CA LEU A 68 -12.14 1.99 -0.27
C LEU A 68 -12.39 2.83 -1.52
N ARG A 69 -11.85 4.06 -1.55
CA ARG A 69 -11.98 4.94 -2.72
C ARG A 69 -11.32 4.33 -3.96
N THR A 70 -10.18 3.65 -3.81
CA THR A 70 -9.50 2.96 -4.90
C THR A 70 -10.24 1.70 -5.32
N SER A 71 -10.60 0.83 -4.36
CA SER A 71 -11.16 -0.49 -4.63
C SER A 71 -12.60 -0.46 -5.14
N ARG A 72 -13.34 0.59 -4.83
CA ARG A 72 -14.76 0.74 -5.17
C ARG A 72 -15.01 1.79 -6.24
N LEU A 73 -13.96 2.32 -6.88
CA LEU A 73 -14.07 3.44 -7.82
C LEU A 73 -15.14 3.19 -8.89
N ASP A 74 -15.04 2.06 -9.59
CA ASP A 74 -15.99 1.69 -10.65
C ASP A 74 -17.32 1.14 -10.12
N LEU A 75 -17.35 0.62 -8.89
CA LEU A 75 -18.57 0.09 -8.28
C LEU A 75 -19.49 1.20 -7.76
N ASP A 76 -18.90 2.25 -7.19
CA ASP A 76 -19.64 3.36 -6.59
C ASP A 76 -19.80 4.55 -7.55
N ASP A 77 -19.22 4.46 -8.75
CA ASP A 77 -19.20 5.53 -9.77
C ASP A 77 -18.80 6.89 -9.16
N TYR A 78 -17.80 6.87 -8.34
CA TYR A 78 -17.41 7.98 -7.48
C TYR A 78 -17.14 9.29 -8.25
N ASN A 79 -16.46 9.17 -9.38
CA ASN A 79 -16.13 10.30 -10.25
C ASN A 79 -17.13 10.50 -11.38
N LYS A 80 -18.16 9.64 -11.51
CA LYS A 80 -19.10 9.61 -12.64
C LYS A 80 -18.42 9.33 -13.98
N GLU A 81 -17.51 8.38 -13.98
CA GLU A 81 -16.64 8.02 -15.11
C GLU A 81 -16.83 6.55 -15.56
N VAL A 82 -17.85 5.85 -15.03
CA VAL A 82 -18.11 4.42 -15.35
C VAL A 82 -18.37 4.21 -16.84
N GLU A 83 -18.97 5.19 -17.53
CA GLU A 83 -19.19 5.13 -18.98
C GLU A 83 -17.88 5.09 -19.79
N GLU A 84 -16.76 5.54 -19.22
CA GLU A 84 -15.44 5.49 -19.84
C GLU A 84 -14.80 4.10 -19.79
N GLY A 85 -15.38 3.18 -19.03
CA GLY A 85 -14.93 1.81 -18.86
C GLY A 85 -14.22 1.58 -17.52
N CYS A 86 -13.61 0.39 -17.37
CA CYS A 86 -12.95 -0.01 -16.13
C CYS A 86 -11.62 0.70 -15.90
N HIS A 87 -11.43 1.25 -14.72
CA HIS A 87 -10.17 1.87 -14.29
C HIS A 87 -9.13 0.82 -13.84
N ILE A 88 -8.52 0.13 -14.79
CA ILE A 88 -7.57 -0.98 -14.53
C ILE A 88 -6.45 -0.58 -13.58
N THR A 89 -5.95 0.65 -13.69
CA THR A 89 -4.89 1.15 -12.81
C THR A 89 -5.37 1.30 -11.36
N SER A 90 -6.63 1.68 -11.16
CA SER A 90 -7.24 1.70 -9.81
C SER A 90 -7.38 0.30 -9.23
N MET A 91 -7.72 -0.68 -10.07
CA MET A 91 -7.76 -2.09 -9.66
C MET A 91 -6.36 -2.58 -9.22
N ALA A 92 -5.31 -2.26 -9.99
CA ALA A 92 -3.93 -2.53 -9.60
C ALA A 92 -3.56 -1.80 -8.28
N GLY A 93 -3.95 -0.53 -8.15
CA GLY A 93 -3.77 0.27 -6.92
C GLY A 93 -4.46 -0.33 -5.69
N THR A 94 -5.59 -1.03 -5.89
CA THR A 94 -6.26 -1.79 -4.83
C THR A 94 -5.36 -2.90 -4.29
N TRP A 95 -4.76 -3.68 -5.19
CA TRP A 95 -3.80 -4.72 -4.81
C TRP A 95 -2.58 -4.11 -4.10
N MET A 96 -2.01 -3.03 -4.63
CA MET A 96 -0.88 -2.33 -4.02
C MET A 96 -1.22 -1.81 -2.61
N SER A 97 -2.41 -1.27 -2.41
CA SER A 97 -2.87 -0.80 -1.09
C SER A 97 -2.89 -1.93 -0.06
N ILE A 98 -3.25 -3.16 -0.47
CA ILE A 98 -3.22 -4.32 0.43
C ILE A 98 -1.78 -4.78 0.67
N VAL A 99 -1.01 -5.01 -0.39
CA VAL A 99 0.30 -5.65 -0.29
C VAL A 99 1.36 -4.68 0.23
N GLU A 100 1.43 -3.47 -0.33
CA GLU A 100 2.45 -2.48 0.00
C GLU A 100 2.00 -1.48 1.06
N GLY A 101 0.68 -1.25 1.17
CA GLY A 101 0.08 -0.44 2.21
C GLY A 101 -0.08 -1.23 3.51
N PHE A 102 -1.12 -2.06 3.61
CA PHE A 102 -1.41 -2.81 4.84
C PHE A 102 -0.40 -3.92 5.13
N GLY A 103 0.07 -4.65 4.11
CA GLY A 103 1.16 -5.64 4.26
C GLY A 103 2.53 -5.01 4.51
N GLY A 104 2.68 -3.75 4.14
CA GLY A 104 3.93 -3.00 4.27
C GLY A 104 5.09 -3.63 3.49
N MET A 105 4.77 -4.40 2.43
CA MET A 105 5.78 -5.11 1.65
C MET A 105 6.71 -4.13 0.92
N ARG A 106 7.99 -4.40 1.01
CA ARG A 106 9.05 -3.74 0.22
C ARG A 106 10.11 -4.77 -0.18
N VAL A 107 10.79 -4.49 -1.28
CA VAL A 107 12.01 -5.22 -1.63
C VAL A 107 13.19 -4.29 -1.37
N LYS A 108 14.09 -4.67 -0.47
CA LYS A 108 15.29 -3.92 -0.14
C LYS A 108 16.48 -4.86 -0.19
N GLU A 109 17.52 -4.44 -0.90
CA GLU A 109 18.76 -5.25 -1.04
C GLU A 109 18.47 -6.72 -1.35
N ASP A 110 17.58 -6.93 -2.34
CA ASP A 110 17.16 -8.27 -2.77
C ASP A 110 16.43 -9.12 -1.71
N THR A 111 15.91 -8.52 -0.66
CA THR A 111 15.20 -9.20 0.42
C THR A 111 13.81 -8.61 0.62
N LEU A 112 12.85 -9.49 0.95
CA LEU A 112 11.49 -9.07 1.29
C LEU A 112 11.41 -8.52 2.70
N HIS A 113 10.82 -7.35 2.83
CA HIS A 113 10.51 -6.70 4.10
C HIS A 113 9.01 -6.54 4.21
N PHE A 114 8.46 -6.76 5.40
CA PHE A 114 7.05 -6.60 5.72
C PHE A 114 6.88 -5.78 7.00
N ALA A 115 5.86 -4.92 7.01
CA ALA A 115 5.41 -4.21 8.19
C ALA A 115 3.88 -4.31 8.27
N PRO A 116 3.34 -5.53 8.57
CA PRO A 116 1.92 -5.81 8.48
C PRO A 116 1.13 -4.98 9.46
N LYS A 117 0.03 -4.42 8.97
CA LYS A 117 -0.98 -3.69 9.73
C LYS A 117 -2.35 -4.14 9.25
N ILE A 118 -3.36 -4.00 10.08
CA ILE A 118 -4.73 -4.39 9.72
C ILE A 118 -5.71 -3.29 10.11
N PRO A 119 -6.58 -2.85 9.20
CA PRO A 119 -7.69 -1.96 9.54
C PRO A 119 -8.60 -2.61 10.57
N LYS A 120 -9.16 -1.80 11.47
CA LYS A 120 -10.08 -2.27 12.52
C LYS A 120 -11.37 -2.91 11.99
N GLU A 121 -11.72 -2.59 10.74
CA GLU A 121 -12.88 -3.11 10.02
C GLU A 121 -12.70 -4.55 9.54
N TRP A 122 -11.45 -5.07 9.53
CA TRP A 122 -11.14 -6.41 9.00
C TRP A 122 -10.80 -7.39 10.13
N GLU A 123 -11.23 -8.62 9.98
CA GLU A 123 -10.79 -9.74 10.83
C GLU A 123 -9.43 -10.27 10.38
N GLY A 124 -9.16 -10.24 9.09
CA GLY A 124 -7.90 -10.67 8.49
C GLY A 124 -7.86 -10.41 6.99
N TYR A 125 -6.66 -10.52 6.45
CA TYR A 125 -6.43 -10.54 5.00
C TYR A 125 -5.26 -11.45 4.67
N SER A 126 -5.19 -11.89 3.42
CA SER A 126 -4.05 -12.66 2.94
C SER A 126 -3.74 -12.33 1.49
N PHE A 127 -2.48 -12.52 1.12
CA PHE A 127 -2.04 -12.40 -0.27
C PHE A 127 -0.89 -13.38 -0.55
N LYS A 128 -0.66 -13.62 -1.84
CA LYS A 128 0.48 -14.38 -2.32
C LYS A 128 1.31 -13.53 -3.27
N ILE A 129 2.61 -13.66 -3.16
CA ILE A 129 3.56 -13.04 -4.10
C ILE A 129 4.53 -14.09 -4.62
N ASN A 130 4.95 -13.94 -5.87
CA ASN A 130 6.05 -14.71 -6.43
C ASN A 130 7.35 -13.94 -6.18
N PHE A 131 8.27 -14.56 -5.47
CA PHE A 131 9.60 -13.99 -5.23
C PHE A 131 10.66 -15.07 -5.45
N ARG A 132 11.57 -14.82 -6.39
CA ARG A 132 12.65 -15.77 -6.75
C ARG A 132 12.14 -17.18 -7.07
N HIS A 133 11.08 -17.25 -7.88
CA HIS A 133 10.40 -18.49 -8.28
C HIS A 133 9.75 -19.29 -7.14
N GLN A 134 9.57 -18.70 -5.99
CA GLN A 134 8.85 -19.27 -4.86
C GLN A 134 7.62 -18.43 -4.54
N ILE A 135 6.55 -19.07 -4.09
CA ILE A 135 5.31 -18.38 -3.70
C ILE A 135 5.33 -18.15 -2.18
N VAL A 136 5.41 -16.89 -1.80
CA VAL A 136 5.27 -16.48 -0.39
C VAL A 136 3.82 -16.11 -0.14
N LYS A 137 3.16 -16.82 0.78
CA LYS A 137 1.84 -16.46 1.29
C LYS A 137 2.01 -15.72 2.61
N VAL A 138 1.32 -14.60 2.74
CA VAL A 138 1.24 -13.80 3.96
C VAL A 138 -0.21 -13.77 4.41
N GLU A 139 -0.46 -14.13 5.67
CA GLU A 139 -1.78 -14.10 6.32
C GLU A 139 -1.69 -13.21 7.55
N VAL A 140 -2.50 -12.17 7.59
CA VAL A 140 -2.52 -11.19 8.68
C VAL A 140 -3.89 -11.19 9.33
N THR A 141 -3.91 -11.29 10.64
CA THR A 141 -5.11 -11.15 11.48
C THR A 141 -4.88 -10.07 12.52
N GLN A 142 -5.90 -9.75 13.32
CA GLN A 142 -5.77 -8.80 14.44
C GLN A 142 -4.73 -9.23 15.47
N ASN A 143 -4.44 -10.53 15.56
CA ASN A 143 -3.61 -11.09 16.62
C ASN A 143 -2.28 -11.67 16.14
N ASP A 144 -2.15 -11.98 14.84
CA ASP A 144 -1.01 -12.74 14.34
C ASP A 144 -0.73 -12.47 12.86
N THR A 145 0.53 -12.68 12.46
CA THR A 145 0.95 -12.67 11.05
C THR A 145 1.71 -13.96 10.76
N LYS A 146 1.24 -14.72 9.79
CA LYS A 146 1.82 -16.00 9.36
C LYS A 146 2.39 -15.91 7.96
N PHE A 147 3.52 -16.56 7.80
CA PHE A 147 4.18 -16.73 6.51
C PHE A 147 4.24 -18.21 6.16
N SER A 148 3.94 -18.55 4.93
CA SER A 148 4.15 -19.89 4.38
C SER A 148 4.79 -19.80 3.01
N LEU A 149 5.54 -20.82 2.62
CA LEU A 149 6.38 -20.83 1.44
C LEU A 149 6.09 -22.08 0.60
N GLU A 150 5.61 -21.86 -0.63
CA GLU A 150 5.53 -22.88 -1.66
C GLU A 150 6.79 -22.79 -2.51
N GLY A 151 7.73 -23.70 -2.29
CA GLY A 151 9.04 -23.71 -2.95
C GLY A 151 9.92 -24.82 -2.39
N ASP A 152 11.19 -24.83 -2.76
CA ASP A 152 12.16 -25.89 -2.41
C ASP A 152 13.27 -25.41 -1.48
N LYS A 153 13.37 -24.09 -1.21
CA LYS A 153 14.44 -23.51 -0.38
C LYS A 153 13.85 -22.54 0.64
N ALA A 154 14.41 -22.56 1.86
CA ALA A 154 14.09 -21.57 2.87
C ALA A 154 14.33 -20.15 2.35
N LEU A 155 13.47 -19.23 2.75
CA LEU A 155 13.55 -17.83 2.40
C LEU A 155 13.66 -16.97 3.65
N THR A 156 14.68 -16.12 3.70
CA THR A 156 14.80 -15.10 4.73
C THR A 156 13.98 -13.88 4.34
N VAL A 157 13.15 -13.40 5.25
CA VAL A 157 12.37 -12.16 5.14
C VAL A 157 12.55 -11.33 6.40
N PHE A 158 12.28 -10.02 6.33
CA PHE A 158 12.24 -9.17 7.51
C PHE A 158 10.80 -8.79 7.85
N VAL A 159 10.41 -8.95 9.10
CA VAL A 159 9.08 -8.59 9.60
C VAL A 159 9.25 -7.59 10.75
N ASN A 160 8.77 -6.37 10.53
CA ASN A 160 8.97 -5.26 11.49
C ASN A 160 10.46 -5.10 11.89
N GLY A 161 11.36 -5.22 10.89
CA GLY A 161 12.80 -5.10 11.07
C GLY A 161 13.49 -6.32 11.71
N LYS A 162 12.78 -7.39 12.01
CA LYS A 162 13.33 -8.63 12.55
C LYS A 162 13.43 -9.69 11.47
N GLU A 163 14.57 -10.37 11.42
CA GLU A 163 14.80 -11.48 10.51
C GLU A 163 13.91 -12.68 10.87
N VAL A 164 13.28 -13.27 9.86
CA VAL A 164 12.44 -14.46 9.95
C VAL A 164 12.81 -15.40 8.82
N VAL A 165 13.11 -16.64 9.15
CA VAL A 165 13.35 -17.69 8.13
C VAL A 165 12.07 -18.49 7.90
N VAL A 166 11.51 -18.38 6.71
CA VAL A 166 10.32 -19.15 6.30
C VAL A 166 10.79 -20.44 5.63
N GLN A 167 10.39 -21.56 6.21
CA GLN A 167 10.69 -22.88 5.64
C GLN A 167 9.64 -23.26 4.59
N PRO A 168 10.01 -24.03 3.57
CA PRO A 168 9.05 -24.63 2.65
C PRO A 168 8.03 -25.52 3.39
N ASN A 169 6.79 -25.51 2.89
CA ASN A 169 5.72 -26.37 3.42
C ASN A 169 5.97 -27.83 3.07
#